data_7ef82e323753accb04858178d7f15fac
#
_entry.id   7ef82e323753accb04858178d7f15fac
#
_cell.length_a   1.000
_cell.length_b   1.000
_cell.length_c   1.000
_cell.angle_alpha   90.00
_cell.angle_beta   90.00
_cell.angle_gamma   90.00
#
_symmetry.space_group_name_H-M   'P 1'
#
loop_
_entity.id
_entity.type
_entity.pdbx_description
1 polymer ?
#
loop_
_entity_poly.entity_id
_entity_poly.type
_entity_poly.pdbx_seq_one_letter_code
_entity_poly.pdbx_strand_id
1 'polypeptide(L)'
;LIPNVPLKGVDFFADAPTGFTVFPVGKAGTTALSVLQKLGCAGDELVGKKVVLSLSPSFFQSEEVDAKYFEGNSSKLQLKEFFGSDRFSGSLKRDVADQILRYPKVFEGDWLLEFTLHHTASDGKWDRFLLYLIEPYASFNRAIERLQDHVEAAFALNGEPESIVSSVFRPKRGYRLNWDELFRVAEQQSKALADKSHKGPPRVTRPKGSWDRQFVAKLQKAQEWKDFELVLRLLKETGAHPLILSMPLHADVLEAQGVSEEARLQYGTQLKQLVKKYNAPLVYFSEHESDPVFFVDQNDHIGSKGWWYYNRVLDDFYHNRLGAPHVASH
;
A
#
# COMPACT_ATOMS: atom_id res chain seq x y z
N LEU A 1 9.73 7.27 15.92
CA LEU A 1 9.60 8.44 15.04
C LEU A 1 10.47 8.16 13.82
N ILE A 2 9.86 8.08 12.63
CA ILE A 2 10.59 7.98 11.36
C ILE A 2 11.32 9.31 11.16
N PRO A 3 12.63 9.32 10.91
CA PRO A 3 13.38 10.55 10.65
C PRO A 3 12.74 11.35 9.50
N ASN A 4 12.76 12.69 9.60
CA ASN A 4 12.27 13.53 8.50
C ASN A 4 13.18 13.35 7.29
N VAL A 5 12.64 12.79 6.20
CA VAL A 5 13.37 12.51 4.96
C VAL A 5 13.06 13.60 3.94
N PRO A 6 14.03 14.42 3.53
CA PRO A 6 13.80 15.60 2.68
C PRO A 6 13.11 15.35 1.34
N LEU A 7 13.27 14.15 0.75
CA LEU A 7 12.66 13.77 -0.53
C LEU A 7 11.40 12.92 -0.39
N LYS A 8 10.75 12.92 0.76
CA LYS A 8 9.51 12.17 0.96
C LYS A 8 8.46 12.58 -0.10
N GLY A 9 7.90 11.58 -0.79
CA GLY A 9 7.13 11.77 -2.01
C GLY A 9 6.02 12.82 -1.95
N VAL A 10 5.26 12.91 -0.85
CA VAL A 10 4.17 13.90 -0.71
C VAL A 10 4.72 15.32 -0.76
N ASP A 11 5.71 15.61 0.10
CA ASP A 11 6.31 16.93 0.20
C ASP A 11 7.07 17.25 -1.09
N PHE A 12 7.75 16.27 -1.67
CA PHE A 12 8.44 16.42 -2.95
C PHE A 12 7.49 16.85 -4.06
N PHE A 13 6.40 16.13 -4.29
CA PHE A 13 5.47 16.44 -5.39
C PHE A 13 4.58 17.65 -5.14
N ALA A 14 4.43 18.09 -3.89
CA ALA A 14 3.81 19.39 -3.60
C ALA A 14 4.66 20.56 -4.11
N ASP A 15 5.99 20.42 -4.05
CA ASP A 15 6.94 21.47 -4.41
C ASP A 15 7.55 21.32 -5.81
N ALA A 16 7.66 20.12 -6.33
CA ALA A 16 8.31 19.85 -7.62
C ALA A 16 7.43 20.22 -8.82
N PRO A 17 7.98 20.83 -9.87
CA PRO A 17 7.23 21.22 -11.07
C PRO A 17 6.98 20.03 -12.01
N THR A 18 6.39 18.95 -11.53
CA THR A 18 6.10 17.71 -12.27
C THR A 18 4.79 17.75 -13.05
N GLY A 19 3.91 18.69 -12.75
CA GLY A 19 2.59 18.80 -13.37
C GLY A 19 1.52 17.91 -12.74
N PHE A 20 1.84 17.20 -11.66
CA PHE A 20 0.90 16.39 -10.88
C PHE A 20 1.22 16.45 -9.39
N THR A 21 0.28 16.00 -8.59
CA THR A 21 0.43 15.80 -7.15
C THR A 21 0.13 14.35 -6.78
N VAL A 22 0.63 13.93 -5.62
CA VAL A 22 0.41 12.58 -5.07
C VAL A 22 -0.52 12.70 -3.88
N PHE A 23 -1.59 11.92 -3.88
CA PHE A 23 -2.51 11.78 -2.75
C PHE A 23 -2.17 10.50 -1.98
N PRO A 24 -1.45 10.60 -0.86
CA PRO A 24 -1.14 9.44 -0.06
C PRO A 24 -2.37 9.02 0.75
N VAL A 25 -2.77 7.76 0.63
CA VAL A 25 -3.90 7.18 1.38
C VAL A 25 -3.39 6.12 2.36
N GLY A 26 -2.14 6.27 2.80
CA GLY A 26 -1.47 5.36 3.72
C GLY A 26 -1.45 5.88 5.16
N LYS A 27 -1.41 4.94 6.10
CA LYS A 27 -1.17 5.13 7.52
C LYS A 27 -0.20 4.03 7.99
N ALA A 28 0.52 4.25 9.07
CA ALA A 28 1.37 3.22 9.65
C ALA A 28 0.58 1.91 9.88
N GLY A 29 1.15 0.78 9.49
CA GLY A 29 0.50 -0.52 9.61
C GLY A 29 -0.61 -0.80 8.57
N THR A 30 -0.61 -0.09 7.43
CA THR A 30 -1.58 -0.34 6.36
C THR A 30 -1.30 -1.70 5.69
N THR A 31 -2.19 -2.67 5.90
CA THR A 31 -2.19 -4.00 5.26
C THR A 31 -2.91 -3.98 3.92
N ALA A 32 -2.83 -5.06 3.14
CA ALA A 32 -3.57 -5.17 1.88
C ALA A 32 -5.08 -5.06 2.07
N LEU A 33 -5.67 -5.62 3.14
CA LEU A 33 -7.10 -5.44 3.45
C LEU A 33 -7.43 -3.97 3.77
N SER A 34 -6.53 -3.24 4.45
CA SER A 34 -6.73 -1.81 4.70
C SER A 34 -6.69 -0.99 3.41
N VAL A 35 -5.87 -1.38 2.45
CA VAL A 35 -5.84 -0.77 1.10
C VAL A 35 -7.12 -1.12 0.35
N LEU A 36 -7.54 -2.38 0.39
CA LEU A 36 -8.72 -2.88 -0.31
C LEU A 36 -9.97 -2.09 0.07
N GLN A 37 -10.24 -1.91 1.37
CA GLN A 37 -11.44 -1.16 1.80
C GLN A 37 -11.43 0.29 1.33
N LYS A 38 -10.26 0.96 1.34
CA LYS A 38 -10.13 2.35 0.89
C LYS A 38 -10.37 2.47 -0.63
N LEU A 39 -9.75 1.60 -1.41
CA LEU A 39 -9.95 1.55 -2.86
C LEU A 39 -11.37 1.11 -3.21
N GLY A 40 -11.93 0.18 -2.46
CA GLY A 40 -13.30 -0.28 -2.65
C GLY A 40 -14.35 0.80 -2.36
N CYS A 41 -14.12 1.60 -1.33
CA CYS A 41 -14.95 2.78 -1.05
C CYS A 41 -14.86 3.83 -2.16
N ALA A 42 -13.65 4.08 -2.70
CA ALA A 42 -13.45 5.00 -3.80
C ALA A 42 -14.03 4.50 -5.15
N GLY A 43 -14.19 3.17 -5.32
CA GLY A 43 -14.90 2.50 -6.39
C GLY A 43 -14.90 3.20 -7.75
N ASP A 44 -15.96 3.92 -8.04
CA ASP A 44 -16.18 4.62 -9.32
C ASP A 44 -15.18 5.74 -9.59
N GLU A 45 -14.67 6.38 -8.55
CA GLU A 45 -13.69 7.46 -8.67
C GLU A 45 -12.34 6.98 -9.22
N LEU A 46 -12.09 5.68 -9.17
CA LEU A 46 -10.83 5.06 -9.63
C LEU A 46 -10.84 4.73 -11.14
N VAL A 47 -11.97 4.80 -11.81
CA VAL A 47 -12.07 4.48 -13.24
C VAL A 47 -11.10 5.32 -14.06
N GLY A 48 -10.18 4.66 -14.78
CA GLY A 48 -9.17 5.32 -15.60
C GLY A 48 -8.12 6.13 -14.81
N LYS A 49 -8.12 6.07 -13.46
CA LYS A 49 -7.13 6.76 -12.64
C LYS A 49 -5.86 5.94 -12.49
N LYS A 50 -4.75 6.63 -12.36
CA LYS A 50 -3.46 6.03 -12.00
C LYS A 50 -3.43 5.79 -10.49
N VAL A 51 -3.23 4.53 -10.10
CA VAL A 51 -3.20 4.11 -8.70
C VAL A 51 -1.86 3.43 -8.43
N VAL A 52 -1.14 3.90 -7.43
CA VAL A 52 0.13 3.30 -7.03
C VAL A 52 -0.04 2.56 -5.70
N LEU A 53 0.31 1.28 -5.70
CA LEU A 53 0.36 0.46 -4.50
C LEU A 53 1.81 0.29 -4.07
N SER A 54 2.14 0.82 -2.90
CA SER A 54 3.45 0.64 -2.28
C SER A 54 3.41 -0.53 -1.30
N LEU A 55 4.18 -1.57 -1.57
CA LEU A 55 4.23 -2.78 -0.75
C LEU A 55 5.45 -2.76 0.16
N SER A 56 5.22 -3.05 1.45
CA SER A 56 6.29 -3.39 2.39
C SER A 56 6.49 -4.90 2.41
N PRO A 57 7.66 -5.43 2.07
CA PRO A 57 7.93 -6.86 2.08
C PRO A 57 7.76 -7.50 3.47
N SER A 58 7.88 -6.72 4.54
CA SER A 58 7.79 -7.21 5.91
C SER A 58 6.45 -7.86 6.24
N PHE A 59 5.34 -7.40 5.67
CA PHE A 59 4.03 -8.03 5.87
C PHE A 59 3.91 -9.43 5.26
N PHE A 60 4.73 -9.74 4.26
CA PHE A 60 4.77 -11.06 3.62
C PHE A 60 5.72 -12.06 4.31
N GLN A 61 6.40 -11.65 5.38
CA GLN A 61 7.35 -12.50 6.12
C GLN A 61 6.73 -13.17 7.35
N SER A 62 5.44 -13.01 7.58
CA SER A 62 4.68 -13.63 8.68
C SER A 62 3.50 -14.41 8.14
N GLU A 63 3.18 -15.56 8.77
CA GLU A 63 1.99 -16.34 8.38
C GLU A 63 0.72 -15.50 8.53
N GLU A 64 0.62 -14.73 9.62
CA GLU A 64 -0.45 -13.77 9.88
C GLU A 64 0.15 -12.42 10.26
N VAL A 65 -0.47 -11.36 9.78
CA VAL A 65 -0.20 -9.99 10.22
C VAL A 65 -0.97 -9.76 11.52
N ASP A 66 -0.35 -9.07 12.50
CA ASP A 66 -1.01 -8.75 13.76
C ASP A 66 -2.33 -8.01 13.49
N ALA A 67 -3.43 -8.57 14.01
CA ALA A 67 -4.79 -8.09 13.78
C ALA A 67 -4.96 -6.59 14.04
N LYS A 68 -4.21 -6.03 15.03
CA LYS A 68 -4.23 -4.60 15.35
C LYS A 68 -3.93 -3.69 14.17
N TYR A 69 -3.14 -4.14 13.19
CA TYR A 69 -2.81 -3.34 12.01
C TYR A 69 -4.04 -3.14 11.12
N PHE A 70 -4.80 -4.21 10.86
CA PHE A 70 -6.05 -4.06 10.11
C PHE A 70 -7.14 -3.40 10.95
N GLU A 71 -7.36 -3.85 12.19
CA GLU A 71 -8.36 -3.28 13.11
C GLU A 71 -8.17 -1.77 13.31
N GLY A 72 -6.92 -1.31 13.50
CA GLY A 72 -6.61 0.11 13.68
C GLY A 72 -6.64 0.97 12.40
N ASN A 73 -6.76 0.34 11.24
CA ASN A 73 -6.83 0.99 9.92
C ASN A 73 -8.16 0.76 9.21
N SER A 74 -9.09 0.01 9.82
CA SER A 74 -10.40 -0.26 9.23
C SER A 74 -11.39 0.88 9.45
N SER A 75 -12.38 0.98 8.54
CA SER A 75 -13.51 1.89 8.63
C SER A 75 -14.78 1.14 8.25
N LYS A 76 -15.75 1.12 9.17
CA LYS A 76 -17.07 0.48 8.95
C LYS A 76 -17.78 1.09 7.75
N LEU A 77 -17.76 2.41 7.62
CA LEU A 77 -18.36 3.11 6.47
C LEU A 77 -17.72 2.66 5.16
N GLN A 78 -16.37 2.63 5.07
CA GLN A 78 -15.69 2.20 3.85
C GLN A 78 -16.03 0.75 3.48
N LEU A 79 -16.18 -0.14 4.45
CA LEU A 79 -16.63 -1.52 4.22
C LEU A 79 -18.08 -1.56 3.72
N LYS A 80 -18.99 -0.83 4.35
CA LYS A 80 -20.39 -0.73 3.90
C LYS A 80 -20.49 -0.19 2.48
N GLU A 81 -19.68 0.81 2.11
CA GLU A 81 -19.61 1.33 0.75
C GLU A 81 -19.13 0.28 -0.25
N PHE A 82 -18.07 -0.45 0.08
CA PHE A 82 -17.58 -1.55 -0.76
C PHE A 82 -18.64 -2.63 -0.97
N PHE A 83 -19.29 -3.11 0.09
CA PHE A 83 -20.31 -4.17 -0.02
C PHE A 83 -21.60 -3.70 -0.70
N GLY A 84 -21.97 -2.42 -0.56
CA GLY A 84 -23.12 -1.82 -1.22
C GLY A 84 -22.88 -1.40 -2.67
N SER A 85 -21.64 -1.38 -3.16
CA SER A 85 -21.33 -0.98 -4.54
C SER A 85 -21.70 -2.07 -5.54
N ASP A 86 -22.41 -1.74 -6.60
CA ASP A 86 -22.73 -2.66 -7.72
C ASP A 86 -21.55 -2.91 -8.67
N ARG A 87 -20.45 -2.18 -8.49
CA ARG A 87 -19.25 -2.30 -9.31
C ARG A 87 -18.53 -3.63 -9.14
N PHE A 88 -18.53 -4.16 -7.93
CA PHE A 88 -17.74 -5.33 -7.58
C PHE A 88 -18.54 -6.61 -7.72
N SER A 89 -17.90 -7.63 -8.29
CA SER A 89 -18.49 -8.95 -8.45
C SER A 89 -18.85 -9.59 -7.09
N GLY A 90 -19.94 -10.38 -7.07
CA GLY A 90 -20.32 -11.14 -5.90
C GLY A 90 -19.21 -12.07 -5.41
N SER A 91 -18.39 -12.63 -6.33
CA SER A 91 -17.25 -13.49 -5.95
C SER A 91 -16.15 -12.71 -5.23
N LEU A 92 -15.85 -11.47 -5.65
CA LEU A 92 -14.88 -10.63 -4.95
C LEU A 92 -15.41 -10.25 -3.56
N LYS A 93 -16.68 -9.80 -3.48
CA LYS A 93 -17.31 -9.45 -2.19
C LYS A 93 -17.33 -10.62 -1.22
N ARG A 94 -17.67 -11.83 -1.68
CA ARG A 94 -17.66 -13.04 -0.85
C ARG A 94 -16.26 -13.31 -0.28
N ASP A 95 -15.24 -13.34 -1.15
CA ASP A 95 -13.88 -13.65 -0.73
C ASP A 95 -13.32 -12.58 0.22
N VAL A 96 -13.71 -11.31 0.05
CA VAL A 96 -13.38 -10.20 0.98
C VAL A 96 -14.13 -10.36 2.31
N ALA A 97 -15.42 -10.73 2.29
CA ALA A 97 -16.20 -10.97 3.51
C ALA A 97 -15.55 -12.08 4.34
N ASP A 98 -15.15 -13.19 3.73
CA ASP A 98 -14.45 -14.29 4.39
C ASP A 98 -13.17 -13.83 5.10
N GLN A 99 -12.41 -12.90 4.50
CA GLN A 99 -11.21 -12.37 5.13
C GLN A 99 -11.55 -11.43 6.30
N ILE A 100 -12.55 -10.55 6.14
CA ILE A 100 -12.91 -9.57 7.19
C ILE A 100 -13.51 -10.27 8.41
N LEU A 101 -14.28 -11.35 8.23
CA LEU A 101 -14.86 -12.14 9.33
C LEU A 101 -13.81 -12.73 10.29
N ARG A 102 -12.55 -12.79 9.90
CA ARG A 102 -11.42 -13.17 10.78
C ARG A 102 -11.09 -12.09 11.82
N TYR A 103 -11.62 -10.87 11.68
CA TYR A 103 -11.34 -9.70 12.50
C TYR A 103 -12.62 -9.14 13.15
N PRO A 104 -13.22 -9.82 14.13
CA PRO A 104 -14.53 -9.47 14.67
C PRO A 104 -14.62 -8.06 15.24
N LYS A 105 -13.53 -7.51 15.77
CA LYS A 105 -13.49 -6.13 16.28
C LYS A 105 -13.77 -5.07 15.21
N VAL A 106 -13.54 -5.38 13.92
CA VAL A 106 -13.78 -4.45 12.81
C VAL A 106 -15.26 -4.11 12.66
N PHE A 107 -16.14 -5.06 12.95
CA PHE A 107 -17.61 -4.91 12.82
C PHE A 107 -18.34 -4.97 14.16
N GLU A 108 -17.63 -5.10 15.29
CA GLU A 108 -18.21 -5.11 16.63
C GLU A 108 -19.11 -3.88 16.85
N GLY A 109 -20.34 -4.13 17.32
CA GLY A 109 -21.34 -3.08 17.55
C GLY A 109 -22.04 -2.55 16.31
N ASP A 110 -21.79 -3.13 15.13
CA ASP A 110 -22.48 -2.81 13.87
C ASP A 110 -23.15 -4.04 13.28
N TRP A 111 -24.36 -4.31 13.78
CA TRP A 111 -25.15 -5.48 13.39
C TRP A 111 -25.41 -5.55 11.88
N LEU A 112 -25.55 -4.39 11.22
CA LEU A 112 -25.84 -4.34 9.78
C LEU A 112 -24.62 -4.76 8.96
N LEU A 113 -23.44 -4.31 9.35
CA LEU A 113 -22.20 -4.74 8.70
C LEU A 113 -21.93 -6.22 8.99
N GLU A 114 -22.10 -6.67 10.24
CA GLU A 114 -21.98 -8.07 10.62
C GLU A 114 -22.92 -8.97 9.82
N PHE A 115 -24.22 -8.60 9.74
CA PHE A 115 -25.20 -9.30 8.92
C PHE A 115 -24.77 -9.36 7.45
N THR A 116 -24.36 -8.23 6.89
CA THR A 116 -23.89 -8.15 5.49
C THR A 116 -22.69 -9.06 5.23
N LEU A 117 -21.71 -9.07 6.12
CA LEU A 117 -20.52 -9.92 6.00
C LEU A 117 -20.87 -11.41 6.00
N HIS A 118 -21.66 -11.87 7.00
CA HIS A 118 -22.02 -13.27 7.11
C HIS A 118 -22.83 -13.78 5.92
N HIS A 119 -23.85 -13.03 5.47
CA HIS A 119 -24.67 -13.44 4.34
C HIS A 119 -23.96 -13.29 3.00
N THR A 120 -23.02 -12.36 2.87
CA THR A 120 -22.18 -12.26 1.66
C THR A 120 -21.17 -13.42 1.59
N ALA A 121 -20.55 -13.81 2.69
CA ALA A 121 -19.62 -14.92 2.77
C ALA A 121 -20.30 -16.27 2.45
N SER A 122 -21.50 -16.49 2.99
CA SER A 122 -22.30 -17.70 2.74
C SER A 122 -22.73 -17.83 1.27
N ASP A 123 -23.10 -16.72 0.62
CA ASP A 123 -23.52 -16.63 -0.80
C ASP A 123 -24.62 -17.64 -1.21
N GLY A 124 -25.44 -18.11 -0.26
CA GLY A 124 -26.58 -18.99 -0.52
C GLY A 124 -27.76 -18.25 -1.17
N LYS A 125 -28.70 -19.00 -1.74
CA LYS A 125 -29.90 -18.37 -2.36
C LYS A 125 -30.72 -17.57 -1.35
N TRP A 126 -30.86 -18.08 -0.12
CA TRP A 126 -31.54 -17.39 0.97
C TRP A 126 -30.74 -16.18 1.47
N ASP A 127 -29.41 -16.28 1.53
CA ASP A 127 -28.55 -15.18 1.93
C ASP A 127 -28.67 -14.00 0.97
N ARG A 128 -28.64 -14.27 -0.34
CA ARG A 128 -28.84 -13.22 -1.36
C ARG A 128 -30.24 -12.60 -1.27
N PHE A 129 -31.27 -13.39 -0.99
CA PHE A 129 -32.61 -12.87 -0.78
C PHE A 129 -32.67 -11.97 0.46
N LEU A 130 -32.06 -12.36 1.57
CA LEU A 130 -32.00 -11.55 2.79
C LEU A 130 -31.23 -10.24 2.56
N LEU A 131 -30.09 -10.29 1.86
CA LEU A 131 -29.33 -9.10 1.48
C LEU A 131 -30.18 -8.16 0.61
N TYR A 132 -30.92 -8.70 -0.35
CA TYR A 132 -31.84 -7.90 -1.17
C TYR A 132 -32.95 -7.22 -0.35
N LEU A 133 -33.53 -7.91 0.61
CA LEU A 133 -34.57 -7.34 1.48
C LEU A 133 -34.05 -6.21 2.38
N ILE A 134 -32.82 -6.31 2.87
CA ILE A 134 -32.25 -5.31 3.78
C ILE A 134 -31.60 -4.13 3.03
N GLU A 135 -31.35 -4.25 1.72
CA GLU A 135 -30.63 -3.26 0.92
C GLU A 135 -31.22 -1.84 0.98
N PRO A 136 -32.56 -1.62 0.97
CA PRO A 136 -33.10 -0.26 1.10
C PRO A 136 -32.70 0.41 2.43
N TYR A 137 -32.73 -0.37 3.52
CA TYR A 137 -32.32 0.11 4.84
C TYR A 137 -30.79 0.34 4.89
N ALA A 138 -30.01 -0.59 4.33
CA ALA A 138 -28.56 -0.48 4.27
C ALA A 138 -28.12 0.75 3.44
N SER A 139 -28.77 1.01 2.31
CA SER A 139 -28.52 2.20 1.49
C SER A 139 -28.84 3.49 2.22
N PHE A 140 -29.96 3.54 2.95
CA PHE A 140 -30.32 4.70 3.77
C PHE A 140 -29.32 4.94 4.91
N ASN A 141 -28.90 3.88 5.61
CA ASN A 141 -27.89 3.97 6.66
C ASN A 141 -26.56 4.50 6.11
N ARG A 142 -26.06 3.97 4.97
CA ARG A 142 -24.85 4.48 4.30
C ARG A 142 -24.96 5.97 3.94
N ALA A 143 -26.12 6.39 3.44
CA ALA A 143 -26.34 7.79 3.09
C ALA A 143 -26.23 8.73 4.29
N ILE A 144 -26.78 8.33 5.46
CA ILE A 144 -26.65 9.09 6.70
C ILE A 144 -25.19 9.13 7.17
N GLU A 145 -24.52 7.98 7.25
CA GLU A 145 -23.13 7.91 7.69
C GLU A 145 -22.20 8.70 6.76
N ARG A 146 -22.44 8.67 5.45
CA ARG A 146 -21.71 9.49 4.47
C ARG A 146 -21.92 10.98 4.69
N LEU A 147 -23.15 11.40 5.02
CA LEU A 147 -23.44 12.79 5.36
C LEU A 147 -22.70 13.22 6.62
N GLN A 148 -22.67 12.39 7.66
CA GLN A 148 -21.93 12.64 8.89
C GLN A 148 -20.43 12.79 8.62
N ASP A 149 -19.84 11.87 7.85
CA ASP A 149 -18.43 11.90 7.45
C ASP A 149 -18.07 13.20 6.68
N HIS A 150 -18.93 13.62 5.76
CA HIS A 150 -18.75 14.89 5.03
C HIS A 150 -18.82 16.12 5.96
N VAL A 151 -19.73 16.14 6.92
CA VAL A 151 -19.84 17.21 7.89
C VAL A 151 -18.60 17.27 8.77
N GLU A 152 -18.14 16.12 9.30
CA GLU A 152 -16.92 16.04 10.11
C GLU A 152 -15.69 16.47 9.31
N ALA A 153 -15.56 16.01 8.06
CA ALA A 153 -14.47 16.42 7.17
C ALA A 153 -14.50 17.94 6.90
N ALA A 154 -15.68 18.51 6.68
CA ALA A 154 -15.82 19.96 6.47
C ALA A 154 -15.40 20.76 7.72
N PHE A 155 -15.74 20.29 8.93
CA PHE A 155 -15.28 20.93 10.17
C PHE A 155 -13.76 20.79 10.36
N ALA A 156 -13.20 19.63 10.07
CA ALA A 156 -11.76 19.39 10.15
C ALA A 156 -10.98 20.29 9.18
N LEU A 157 -11.44 20.42 7.93
CA LEU A 157 -10.79 21.23 6.91
C LEU A 157 -10.89 22.75 7.17
N ASN A 158 -11.96 23.21 7.82
CA ASN A 158 -12.11 24.63 8.16
C ASN A 158 -11.08 25.12 9.19
N GLY A 159 -10.41 24.22 9.90
CA GLY A 159 -9.34 24.55 10.85
C GLY A 159 -7.94 24.52 10.24
N GLU A 160 -7.79 24.02 8.99
CA GLU A 160 -6.48 23.88 8.36
C GLU A 160 -6.07 25.15 7.59
N PRO A 161 -4.78 25.53 7.61
CA PRO A 161 -4.28 26.65 6.82
C PRO A 161 -4.56 26.44 5.33
N GLU A 162 -5.09 27.46 4.66
CA GLU A 162 -5.38 27.45 3.21
C GLU A 162 -4.16 27.03 2.35
N SER A 163 -2.95 27.26 2.87
CA SER A 163 -1.69 26.86 2.23
C SER A 163 -1.52 25.34 2.10
N ILE A 164 -2.00 24.52 3.07
CA ILE A 164 -1.90 23.05 3.03
C ILE A 164 -2.87 22.51 1.98
N VAL A 165 -4.12 22.97 2.00
CA VAL A 165 -5.14 22.55 1.03
C VAL A 165 -4.77 22.98 -0.39
N SER A 166 -4.26 24.20 -0.57
CA SER A 166 -3.89 24.72 -1.89
C SER A 166 -2.66 24.06 -2.50
N SER A 167 -1.68 23.68 -1.70
CA SER A 167 -0.45 23.02 -2.19
C SER A 167 -0.73 21.63 -2.75
N VAL A 168 -1.66 20.90 -2.13
CA VAL A 168 -2.06 19.53 -2.56
C VAL A 168 -2.87 19.57 -3.86
N PHE A 169 -3.71 20.60 -4.06
CA PHE A 169 -4.64 20.67 -5.20
C PHE A 169 -4.12 21.48 -6.39
N ARG A 170 -2.98 22.15 -6.29
CA ARG A 170 -2.44 23.00 -7.35
C ARG A 170 -1.01 22.62 -7.71
N PRO A 171 -0.83 21.57 -8.53
CA PRO A 171 0.52 21.17 -8.96
C PRO A 171 1.21 22.32 -9.68
N LYS A 172 2.48 22.54 -9.40
CA LYS A 172 3.28 23.55 -10.10
C LYS A 172 3.37 23.19 -11.58
N ARG A 173 3.08 24.15 -12.44
CA ARG A 173 3.14 23.99 -13.90
C ARG A 173 4.58 24.07 -14.38
N GLY A 174 4.92 23.25 -15.36
CA GLY A 174 6.22 23.23 -16.01
C GLY A 174 7.14 22.13 -15.50
N TYR A 175 7.52 21.23 -16.39
CA TYR A 175 8.42 20.14 -16.09
C TYR A 175 9.87 20.60 -16.23
N ARG A 176 10.55 20.85 -15.11
CA ARG A 176 11.97 21.25 -15.07
C ARG A 176 12.66 20.63 -13.85
N LEU A 177 12.74 19.28 -13.83
CA LEU A 177 13.51 18.58 -12.80
C LEU A 177 14.85 18.13 -13.36
N ASN A 178 15.92 18.47 -12.67
CA ASN A 178 17.23 17.87 -12.89
C ASN A 178 17.37 16.66 -11.96
N TRP A 179 17.01 15.48 -12.45
CA TRP A 179 17.04 14.24 -11.67
C TRP A 179 18.46 13.85 -11.26
N ASP A 180 19.48 14.19 -12.04
CA ASP A 180 20.88 13.88 -11.71
C ASP A 180 21.39 14.72 -10.55
N GLU A 181 21.00 16.00 -10.49
CA GLU A 181 21.29 16.87 -9.35
C GLU A 181 20.56 16.40 -8.08
N LEU A 182 19.28 16.07 -8.20
CA LEU A 182 18.49 15.52 -7.11
C LEU A 182 19.08 14.21 -6.59
N PHE A 183 19.62 13.36 -7.46
CA PHE A 183 20.29 12.13 -7.05
C PHE A 183 21.52 12.39 -6.18
N ARG A 184 22.39 13.33 -6.58
CA ARG A 184 23.58 13.69 -5.79
C ARG A 184 23.19 14.19 -4.39
N VAL A 185 22.16 15.03 -4.33
CA VAL A 185 21.63 15.52 -3.03
C VAL A 185 21.07 14.38 -2.20
N ALA A 186 20.27 13.51 -2.81
CA ALA A 186 19.66 12.35 -2.13
C ALA A 186 20.72 11.39 -1.58
N GLU A 187 21.75 11.09 -2.36
CA GLU A 187 22.84 10.21 -1.95
C GLU A 187 23.65 10.81 -0.80
N GLN A 188 23.98 12.10 -0.88
CA GLN A 188 24.69 12.81 0.19
C GLN A 188 23.90 12.81 1.50
N GLN A 189 22.60 13.08 1.43
CA GLN A 189 21.72 13.07 2.59
C GLN A 189 21.58 11.66 3.19
N SER A 190 21.44 10.63 2.36
CA SER A 190 21.38 9.24 2.81
C SER A 190 22.66 8.80 3.52
N LYS A 191 23.85 9.15 2.98
CA LYS A 191 25.13 8.88 3.64
C LYS A 191 25.20 9.55 5.00
N ALA A 192 24.82 10.81 5.12
CA ALA A 192 24.82 11.55 6.40
C ALA A 192 23.83 10.99 7.43
N LEU A 193 22.72 10.38 6.99
CA LEU A 193 21.76 9.70 7.85
C LEU A 193 22.23 8.31 8.26
N ALA A 194 22.81 7.54 7.33
CA ALA A 194 23.35 6.22 7.58
C ALA A 194 24.43 6.26 8.69
N ASP A 195 25.32 7.23 8.66
CA ASP A 195 26.35 7.44 9.69
C ASP A 195 25.76 7.65 11.09
N LYS A 196 24.51 8.12 11.20
CA LYS A 196 23.83 8.36 12.46
C LYS A 196 22.97 7.18 12.93
N SER A 197 22.37 6.43 12.01
CA SER A 197 21.35 5.43 12.31
C SER A 197 21.88 4.00 12.47
N HIS A 198 23.02 3.68 11.82
CA HIS A 198 23.61 2.33 11.83
C HIS A 198 24.47 1.99 13.06
N LYS A 199 24.39 2.78 14.13
CA LYS A 199 25.21 2.58 15.35
C LYS A 199 24.74 1.49 16.32
N GLY A 200 23.75 0.69 15.96
CA GLY A 200 23.32 -0.47 16.75
C GLY A 200 24.04 -1.76 16.30
N PRO A 201 24.46 -2.64 17.21
CA PRO A 201 24.96 -3.95 16.83
C PRO A 201 23.87 -4.72 16.08
N PRO A 202 24.22 -5.57 15.09
CA PRO A 202 23.25 -6.46 14.47
C PRO A 202 22.56 -7.28 15.56
N ARG A 203 21.24 -7.27 15.59
CA ARG A 203 20.44 -7.82 16.69
C ARG A 203 20.67 -9.30 16.95
N VAL A 204 21.08 -10.06 15.95
CA VAL A 204 21.49 -11.50 16.06
C VAL A 204 22.33 -11.82 14.85
N THR A 205 23.46 -12.48 15.01
CA THR A 205 24.22 -13.04 13.88
C THR A 205 24.07 -14.55 13.89
N ARG A 206 23.32 -15.07 12.92
CA ARG A 206 23.15 -16.51 12.70
C ARG A 206 23.98 -16.97 11.51
N PRO A 207 24.36 -18.27 11.44
CA PRO A 207 24.99 -18.80 10.25
C PRO A 207 24.13 -18.60 9.00
N LYS A 208 24.77 -18.23 7.88
CA LYS A 208 24.08 -18.05 6.58
C LYS A 208 23.27 -19.30 6.24
N GLY A 209 22.02 -19.10 5.81
CA GLY A 209 21.10 -20.18 5.43
C GLY A 209 20.43 -20.91 6.59
N SER A 210 20.85 -20.67 7.85
CA SER A 210 20.28 -21.37 9.01
C SER A 210 18.80 -21.09 9.26
N TRP A 211 18.25 -20.00 8.68
CA TRP A 211 16.86 -19.61 8.83
C TRP A 211 16.05 -19.70 7.52
N ASP A 212 16.64 -20.16 6.41
CA ASP A 212 16.01 -20.22 5.10
C ASP A 212 14.69 -20.98 5.09
N ARG A 213 14.70 -22.19 5.66
CA ARG A 213 13.51 -23.04 5.70
C ARG A 213 12.34 -22.37 6.40
N GLN A 214 12.60 -21.69 7.51
CA GLN A 214 11.58 -20.99 8.29
C GLN A 214 11.09 -19.74 7.56
N PHE A 215 12.00 -18.98 6.97
CA PHE A 215 11.68 -17.81 6.19
C PHE A 215 10.79 -18.14 4.99
N VAL A 216 11.20 -19.12 4.18
CA VAL A 216 10.43 -19.55 3.00
C VAL A 216 9.08 -20.15 3.40
N ALA A 217 9.01 -20.94 4.48
CA ALA A 217 7.75 -21.49 4.96
C ALA A 217 6.77 -20.40 5.39
N LYS A 218 7.22 -19.38 6.11
CA LYS A 218 6.41 -18.24 6.50
C LYS A 218 5.95 -17.43 5.29
N LEU A 219 6.88 -17.14 4.37
CA LEU A 219 6.60 -16.43 3.13
C LEU A 219 5.50 -17.12 2.32
N GLN A 220 5.60 -18.43 2.13
CA GLN A 220 4.62 -19.22 1.35
C GLN A 220 3.23 -19.26 1.98
N LYS A 221 3.15 -19.20 3.31
CA LYS A 221 1.90 -19.24 4.07
C LYS A 221 1.33 -17.88 4.39
N ALA A 222 2.06 -16.79 4.12
CA ALA A 222 1.66 -15.44 4.50
C ALA A 222 0.28 -15.11 3.96
N GLN A 223 -0.62 -14.73 4.87
CA GLN A 223 -2.00 -14.35 4.53
C GLN A 223 -2.03 -13.12 3.62
N GLU A 224 -1.07 -12.22 3.77
CA GLU A 224 -0.96 -10.98 2.98
C GLU A 224 -0.95 -11.24 1.47
N TRP A 225 -0.48 -12.41 0.99
CA TRP A 225 -0.58 -12.78 -0.43
C TRP A 225 -2.01 -12.89 -0.93
N LYS A 226 -2.89 -13.51 -0.13
CA LYS A 226 -4.31 -13.65 -0.46
C LYS A 226 -4.99 -12.29 -0.42
N ASP A 227 -4.70 -11.50 0.60
CA ASP A 227 -5.28 -10.18 0.78
C ASP A 227 -4.82 -9.22 -0.33
N PHE A 228 -3.55 -9.29 -0.72
CA PHE A 228 -3.02 -8.53 -1.85
C PHE A 228 -3.64 -9.00 -3.19
N GLU A 229 -3.88 -10.28 -3.37
CA GLU A 229 -4.59 -10.77 -4.56
C GLU A 229 -6.00 -10.19 -4.67
N LEU A 230 -6.71 -10.03 -3.55
CA LEU A 230 -8.02 -9.36 -3.55
C LEU A 230 -7.91 -7.89 -3.98
N VAL A 231 -6.85 -7.18 -3.57
CA VAL A 231 -6.60 -5.81 -4.04
C VAL A 231 -6.39 -5.78 -5.55
N LEU A 232 -5.61 -6.71 -6.11
CA LEU A 232 -5.38 -6.78 -7.56
C LEU A 232 -6.67 -7.09 -8.33
N ARG A 233 -7.53 -7.97 -7.81
CA ARG A 233 -8.86 -8.23 -8.37
C ARG A 233 -9.73 -6.99 -8.37
N LEU A 234 -9.77 -6.28 -7.24
CA LEU A 234 -10.52 -5.03 -7.10
C LEU A 234 -10.05 -4.00 -8.14
N LEU A 235 -8.75 -3.77 -8.27
CA LEU A 235 -8.20 -2.83 -9.24
C LEU A 235 -8.55 -3.20 -10.68
N LYS A 236 -8.57 -4.49 -11.00
CA LYS A 236 -9.02 -4.97 -12.30
C LYS A 236 -10.51 -4.68 -12.54
N GLU A 237 -11.36 -4.89 -11.54
CA GLU A 237 -12.80 -4.62 -11.63
C GLU A 237 -13.12 -3.12 -11.68
N THR A 238 -12.31 -2.26 -11.03
CA THR A 238 -12.48 -0.80 -11.12
C THR A 238 -12.09 -0.21 -12.47
N GLY A 239 -11.26 -0.89 -13.24
CA GLY A 239 -10.68 -0.33 -14.48
C GLY A 239 -9.66 0.78 -14.20
N ALA A 240 -9.04 0.78 -13.03
CA ALA A 240 -7.93 1.65 -12.70
C ALA A 240 -6.66 1.26 -13.47
N HIS A 241 -5.71 2.20 -13.58
CA HIS A 241 -4.38 1.93 -14.11
C HIS A 241 -3.40 1.76 -12.94
N PRO A 242 -3.17 0.53 -12.45
CA PRO A 242 -2.32 0.29 -11.29
C PRO A 242 -0.84 0.34 -11.65
N LEU A 243 -0.02 0.72 -10.68
CA LEU A 243 1.41 0.45 -10.60
C LEU A 243 1.70 -0.19 -9.24
N ILE A 244 2.35 -1.33 -9.25
CA ILE A 244 2.81 -1.99 -8.03
C ILE A 244 4.26 -1.61 -7.79
N LEU A 245 4.54 -1.01 -6.64
CA LEU A 245 5.89 -0.70 -6.18
C LEU A 245 6.20 -1.56 -4.97
N SER A 246 7.24 -2.38 -5.03
CA SER A 246 7.73 -3.11 -3.87
C SER A 246 9.06 -2.53 -3.41
N MET A 247 9.14 -2.20 -2.14
CA MET A 247 10.41 -1.89 -1.50
C MET A 247 11.32 -3.13 -1.53
N PRO A 248 12.64 -2.97 -1.50
CA PRO A 248 13.54 -4.11 -1.42
C PRO A 248 13.47 -4.74 -0.01
N LEU A 249 13.83 -6.01 0.08
CA LEU A 249 14.16 -6.65 1.35
C LEU A 249 15.47 -6.04 1.87
N HIS A 250 15.60 -5.85 3.19
CA HIS A 250 16.85 -5.36 3.77
C HIS A 250 17.83 -6.52 3.95
N ALA A 251 18.74 -6.71 2.98
CA ALA A 251 19.64 -7.87 2.93
C ALA A 251 20.47 -8.03 4.21
N ASP A 252 21.14 -6.97 4.68
CA ASP A 252 22.00 -7.03 5.87
C ASP A 252 21.24 -7.48 7.12
N VAL A 253 19.98 -7.06 7.28
CA VAL A 253 19.13 -7.44 8.42
C VAL A 253 18.75 -8.91 8.32
N LEU A 254 18.34 -9.38 7.15
CA LEU A 254 17.92 -10.76 6.92
C LEU A 254 19.12 -11.72 6.97
N GLU A 255 20.29 -11.34 6.46
CA GLU A 255 21.52 -12.11 6.56
C GLU A 255 21.97 -12.28 8.01
N ALA A 256 21.89 -11.22 8.82
CA ALA A 256 22.15 -11.32 10.25
C ALA A 256 21.17 -12.27 10.96
N GLN A 257 19.96 -12.42 10.44
CA GLN A 257 18.97 -13.40 10.90
C GLN A 257 19.21 -14.83 10.36
N GLY A 258 20.20 -15.02 9.48
CA GLY A 258 20.55 -16.30 8.87
C GLY A 258 19.74 -16.63 7.60
N VAL A 259 19.15 -15.64 6.95
CA VAL A 259 18.41 -15.81 5.68
C VAL A 259 19.36 -15.57 4.51
N SER A 260 19.51 -16.55 3.62
CA SER A 260 20.36 -16.44 2.43
C SER A 260 19.70 -15.62 1.33
N GLU A 261 20.51 -15.22 0.34
CA GLU A 261 20.02 -14.54 -0.87
C GLU A 261 19.02 -15.41 -1.63
N GLU A 262 19.29 -16.72 -1.75
CA GLU A 262 18.43 -17.69 -2.43
C GLU A 262 17.04 -17.77 -1.80
N ALA A 263 16.96 -17.68 -0.48
CA ALA A 263 15.70 -17.65 0.25
C ALA A 263 14.97 -16.32 0.01
N ARG A 264 15.68 -15.19 0.01
CA ARG A 264 15.08 -13.86 -0.27
C ARG A 264 14.50 -13.75 -1.69
N LEU A 265 15.16 -14.35 -2.68
CA LEU A 265 14.68 -14.37 -4.07
C LEU A 265 13.28 -14.98 -4.23
N GLN A 266 12.83 -15.82 -3.28
CA GLN A 266 11.48 -16.40 -3.32
C GLN A 266 10.39 -15.34 -3.21
N TYR A 267 10.60 -14.27 -2.43
CA TYR A 267 9.66 -13.14 -2.35
C TYR A 267 9.44 -12.50 -3.72
N GLY A 268 10.52 -12.08 -4.38
CA GLY A 268 10.43 -11.44 -5.70
C GLY A 268 9.81 -12.35 -6.77
N THR A 269 10.10 -13.66 -6.69
CA THR A 269 9.54 -14.65 -7.60
C THR A 269 8.03 -14.76 -7.43
N GLN A 270 7.53 -14.90 -6.20
CA GLN A 270 6.11 -15.01 -5.89
C GLN A 270 5.37 -13.69 -6.23
N LEU A 271 5.96 -12.54 -5.90
CA LEU A 271 5.41 -11.23 -6.24
C LEU A 271 5.24 -11.06 -7.74
N LYS A 272 6.29 -11.34 -8.52
CA LYS A 272 6.26 -11.25 -9.99
C LYS A 272 5.20 -12.15 -10.61
N GLN A 273 5.07 -13.40 -10.10
CA GLN A 273 4.05 -14.34 -10.57
C GLN A 273 2.63 -13.82 -10.29
N LEU A 274 2.38 -13.35 -9.08
CA LEU A 274 1.06 -12.85 -8.68
C LEU A 274 0.68 -11.60 -9.49
N VAL A 275 1.56 -10.61 -9.56
CA VAL A 275 1.28 -9.35 -10.29
C VAL A 275 1.08 -9.60 -11.79
N LYS A 276 1.87 -10.51 -12.38
CA LYS A 276 1.73 -10.92 -13.79
C LYS A 276 0.34 -11.51 -14.09
N LYS A 277 -0.25 -12.28 -13.18
CA LYS A 277 -1.60 -12.86 -13.31
C LYS A 277 -2.67 -11.79 -13.56
N TYR A 278 -2.43 -10.57 -13.06
CA TYR A 278 -3.36 -9.43 -13.20
C TYR A 278 -2.92 -8.40 -14.24
N ASN A 279 -1.83 -8.67 -14.97
CA ASN A 279 -1.26 -7.76 -15.98
C ASN A 279 -0.95 -6.36 -15.42
N ALA A 280 -0.63 -6.24 -14.13
CA ALA A 280 -0.24 -4.98 -13.53
C ALA A 280 1.26 -4.72 -13.72
N PRO A 281 1.68 -3.48 -14.01
CA PRO A 281 3.09 -3.10 -13.97
C PRO A 281 3.66 -3.27 -12.56
N LEU A 282 4.89 -3.78 -12.49
CA LEU A 282 5.62 -3.97 -11.23
C LEU A 282 7.00 -3.33 -11.34
N VAL A 283 7.34 -2.51 -10.36
CA VAL A 283 8.72 -2.10 -10.07
C VAL A 283 9.08 -2.66 -8.70
N TYR A 284 10.08 -3.51 -8.65
CA TYR A 284 10.62 -4.09 -7.43
C TYR A 284 12.09 -3.70 -7.34
N PHE A 285 12.44 -2.93 -6.32
CA PHE A 285 13.77 -2.36 -6.12
C PHE A 285 14.79 -3.37 -5.57
N SER A 286 14.74 -4.63 -6.02
CA SER A 286 15.60 -5.72 -5.53
C SER A 286 17.10 -5.45 -5.71
N GLU A 287 17.50 -4.64 -6.67
CA GLU A 287 18.88 -4.24 -6.89
C GLU A 287 19.48 -3.42 -5.76
N HIS A 288 18.63 -2.91 -4.86
CA HIS A 288 19.01 -2.11 -3.71
C HIS A 288 18.94 -2.85 -2.37
N GLU A 289 18.72 -4.17 -2.36
CA GLU A 289 18.63 -4.97 -1.13
C GLU A 289 19.87 -4.86 -0.23
N SER A 290 21.06 -4.77 -0.84
CA SER A 290 22.35 -4.65 -0.15
C SER A 290 22.90 -3.22 -0.16
N ASP A 291 22.10 -2.22 -0.49
CA ASP A 291 22.50 -0.82 -0.49
C ASP A 291 22.16 -0.16 0.87
N PRO A 292 23.14 0.00 1.79
CA PRO A 292 22.85 0.48 3.15
C PRO A 292 22.35 1.92 3.18
N VAL A 293 22.61 2.70 2.12
CA VAL A 293 22.15 4.10 2.03
C VAL A 293 20.79 4.24 1.35
N PHE A 294 20.22 3.13 0.85
CA PHE A 294 18.85 3.10 0.36
C PHE A 294 17.83 3.17 1.50
N PHE A 295 18.19 2.60 2.66
CA PHE A 295 17.34 2.55 3.85
C PHE A 295 17.73 3.66 4.85
N VAL A 296 16.80 4.01 5.72
CA VAL A 296 17.00 4.96 6.82
C VAL A 296 17.12 4.27 8.18
N ASP A 297 16.64 3.05 8.27
CA ASP A 297 16.69 2.22 9.48
C ASP A 297 16.68 0.71 9.14
N GLN A 298 16.60 -0.12 10.18
CA GLN A 298 16.56 -1.59 10.05
C GLN A 298 15.14 -2.15 9.80
N ASN A 299 14.12 -1.28 9.60
CA ASN A 299 12.72 -1.69 9.43
C ASN A 299 12.21 -1.48 8.00
N ASP A 300 13.06 -1.58 7.00
CA ASP A 300 12.74 -1.42 5.57
C ASP A 300 12.22 -0.02 5.18
N HIS A 301 12.40 1.01 6.02
CA HIS A 301 12.07 2.37 5.65
C HIS A 301 13.13 2.95 4.72
N ILE A 302 12.69 3.50 3.61
CA ILE A 302 13.60 4.07 2.60
C ILE A 302 14.12 5.45 3.01
N GLY A 303 15.43 5.66 2.77
CA GLY A 303 16.12 6.94 2.96
C GLY A 303 15.92 7.89 1.78
N SER A 304 16.61 9.01 1.78
CA SER A 304 16.54 10.01 0.68
C SER A 304 16.87 9.43 -0.68
N LYS A 305 17.86 8.53 -0.77
CA LYS A 305 18.19 7.81 -2.00
C LYS A 305 17.05 6.91 -2.46
N GLY A 306 16.44 6.13 -1.54
CA GLY A 306 15.28 5.32 -1.84
C GLY A 306 14.09 6.15 -2.32
N TRP A 307 13.84 7.29 -1.68
CA TRP A 307 12.79 8.23 -2.10
C TRP A 307 13.07 8.83 -3.49
N TRP A 308 14.34 9.06 -3.86
CA TRP A 308 14.67 9.51 -5.20
C TRP A 308 14.24 8.49 -6.27
N TYR A 309 14.58 7.20 -6.08
CA TYR A 309 14.15 6.12 -6.98
C TYR A 309 12.63 6.01 -7.02
N TYR A 310 11.98 6.05 -5.86
CA TYR A 310 10.53 6.01 -5.75
C TYR A 310 9.86 7.16 -6.53
N ASN A 311 10.29 8.39 -6.30
CA ASN A 311 9.73 9.57 -6.95
C ASN A 311 9.99 9.56 -8.46
N ARG A 312 11.14 9.09 -8.91
CA ARG A 312 11.45 8.93 -10.33
C ARG A 312 10.46 7.97 -11.01
N VAL A 313 10.18 6.84 -10.39
CA VAL A 313 9.21 5.86 -10.90
C VAL A 313 7.80 6.44 -10.94
N LEU A 314 7.39 7.22 -9.92
CA LEU A 314 6.09 7.90 -9.94
C LEU A 314 5.98 8.90 -11.10
N ASP A 315 7.02 9.68 -11.32
CA ASP A 315 7.09 10.65 -12.42
C ASP A 315 7.02 9.95 -13.79
N ASP A 316 7.77 8.88 -13.98
CA ASP A 316 7.76 8.09 -15.21
C ASP A 316 6.40 7.40 -15.42
N PHE A 317 5.78 6.90 -14.36
CA PHE A 317 4.44 6.32 -14.44
C PHE A 317 3.40 7.37 -14.84
N TYR A 318 3.41 8.54 -14.19
CA TYR A 318 2.46 9.60 -14.51
C TYR A 318 2.57 10.03 -15.98
N HIS A 319 3.78 10.17 -16.50
CA HIS A 319 4.04 10.60 -17.88
C HIS A 319 4.09 9.45 -18.90
N ASN A 320 3.68 8.23 -18.54
CA ASN A 320 3.69 7.03 -19.41
C ASN A 320 5.08 6.66 -19.98
N ARG A 321 6.13 6.84 -19.18
CA ARG A 321 7.53 6.54 -19.54
C ARG A 321 8.06 5.24 -18.89
N LEU A 322 7.25 4.49 -18.17
CA LEU A 322 7.66 3.20 -17.62
C LEU A 322 8.10 2.26 -18.74
N GLY A 323 9.31 1.67 -18.61
CA GLY A 323 9.89 0.78 -19.63
C GLY A 323 10.64 1.48 -20.74
N ALA A 324 10.70 2.82 -20.79
CA ALA A 324 11.66 3.52 -21.62
C ALA A 324 13.09 3.24 -21.09
N PRO A 325 14.07 2.95 -21.96
CA PRO A 325 15.44 2.77 -21.51
C PRO A 325 15.89 4.07 -20.84
N HIS A 326 16.16 4.01 -19.53
CA HIS A 326 16.84 5.09 -18.86
C HIS A 326 18.26 5.14 -19.44
N VAL A 327 18.53 6.15 -20.24
CA VAL A 327 19.92 6.47 -20.57
C VAL A 327 20.54 6.91 -19.25
N ALA A 328 21.19 5.96 -18.59
CA ALA A 328 22.09 6.28 -17.50
C ALA A 328 23.23 7.08 -18.12
N SER A 329 23.15 8.40 -18.01
CA SER A 329 24.33 9.23 -18.18
C SER A 329 25.24 8.93 -16.98
N HIS A 330 26.34 8.27 -17.25
CA HIS A 330 27.40 7.91 -16.31
C HIS A 330 27.97 9.12 -15.58
#